data_becd169804e78217bf4f72dc16a725d9
#
_entry.id   becd169804e78217bf4f72dc16a725d9
#
_cell.length_a   1.000
_cell.length_b   1.000
_cell.length_c   1.000
_cell.angle_alpha   90.00
_cell.angle_beta   90.00
_cell.angle_gamma   90.00
#
_symmetry.space_group_name_H-M   'P 1'
#
loop_
_entity.id
_entity.type
_entity.pdbx_description
1 polymer ?
#
loop_
_entity_poly.entity_id
_entity_poly.type
_entity_poly.pdbx_seq_one_letter_code
_entity_poly.pdbx_strand_id
1 'polypeptide(L)'
;MNKNKSIISLFLIIALICGSITDMTYVSADNKKISDTNCFDLSVVTGGAVTATPPAIEETPIPEPTSKPTPKPTAKPTKKPVKKPAKKQVLTVKVSQHGKRHVRLRWNSIKYIDRYKIKISGGLKKTVKLSKKKRTYIFKIDEGKVYHVRITALKGKKRVSKSKRITICKPVKASTVRYTKLSDDKVLITWKRGRHTKTFQIYRQTGKGKYKVVGSSKKARFVDKNISAGKNYKYIIKSINIASKTKYSSNNRGTCFTTKKIVNTSHQKYTYTEMSADISLLKRTYSRYVSVRTIGNSCDNRKLYDVVIGNTGSGRSIIVIGALHAREYMTAQLCMAQIEDYLKNHNNKNASEATAGVLNKIAIHYIPMANPDGVTISQFGMSGIRNSTLRKALRKMKVVGGTKYWKSNARGVDLNKNFNYNYIAKYGGKRGSDGYTGESVNSEPETRAITAFLEKMKNSGTLKGLINYHATGSILFGEAKGSVKHVVTKMYNLAKKITGYADSSSYEENINEHSKKKNIGNLREYAMYKKGIPSITLEIGKKACPLSANEFPSIWQKNKSLVIKEAKLFTE
;
A
#
# COMPACT_ATOMS: atom_id res chain seq x y z
N MET A 1 58.05 20.65 -25.03
CA MET A 1 57.91 19.23 -24.65
C MET A 1 57.77 19.13 -23.11
N ASN A 2 56.91 18.34 -22.61
CA ASN A 2 56.65 18.04 -21.18
C ASN A 2 55.88 19.08 -20.30
N LYS A 3 54.57 19.17 -20.54
CA LYS A 3 53.63 19.63 -19.49
C LYS A 3 52.28 18.83 -19.44
N ASN A 4 52.16 17.74 -20.19
CA ASN A 4 50.86 17.00 -20.28
C ASN A 4 50.85 15.60 -19.64
N LYS A 5 51.81 15.26 -18.75
CA LYS A 5 51.82 13.95 -18.06
C LYS A 5 51.40 13.99 -16.59
N SER A 6 51.24 15.16 -15.96
CA SER A 6 50.87 15.25 -14.52
C SER A 6 49.36 15.35 -14.23
N ILE A 7 48.51 15.58 -15.24
CA ILE A 7 47.06 15.75 -15.04
C ILE A 7 46.31 14.41 -15.10
N ILE A 8 46.88 13.39 -15.77
CA ILE A 8 46.22 12.08 -15.90
C ILE A 8 46.37 11.22 -14.65
N SER A 9 47.43 11.40 -13.85
CA SER A 9 47.64 10.65 -12.60
C SER A 9 46.79 11.16 -11.43
N LEU A 10 46.30 12.39 -11.47
CA LEU A 10 45.43 12.92 -10.39
C LEU A 10 43.97 12.52 -10.55
N PHE A 11 43.54 12.24 -11.78
CA PHE A 11 42.15 11.74 -12.03
C PHE A 11 41.97 10.24 -11.71
N LEU A 12 43.05 9.45 -11.73
CA LEU A 12 42.97 8.01 -11.40
C LEU A 12 42.94 7.74 -9.89
N ILE A 13 43.47 8.65 -9.07
CA ILE A 13 43.49 8.50 -7.60
C ILE A 13 42.15 8.95 -6.98
N ILE A 14 41.43 9.88 -7.61
CA ILE A 14 40.08 10.29 -7.16
C ILE A 14 39.02 9.26 -7.55
N ALA A 15 39.23 8.46 -8.61
CA ALA A 15 38.29 7.38 -8.99
C ALA A 15 38.38 6.13 -8.09
N LEU A 16 39.44 5.97 -7.30
CA LEU A 16 39.64 4.83 -6.40
C LEU A 16 39.15 5.08 -4.97
N ILE A 17 38.77 6.30 -4.62
CA ILE A 17 38.18 6.64 -3.29
C ILE A 17 36.66 6.81 -3.35
N CYS A 18 36.05 6.95 -4.54
CA CYS A 18 34.61 7.01 -4.76
C CYS A 18 33.98 5.70 -5.26
N GLY A 19 34.69 4.60 -5.21
CA GLY A 19 34.32 3.30 -5.77
C GLY A 19 33.48 2.39 -4.89
N SER A 20 32.66 2.92 -3.99
CA SER A 20 31.80 2.09 -3.13
C SER A 20 30.38 2.63 -2.91
N ILE A 21 29.87 3.47 -3.82
CA ILE A 21 28.44 3.84 -3.84
C ILE A 21 27.99 3.90 -5.30
N THR A 22 27.83 2.75 -5.93
CA THR A 22 27.04 2.60 -7.16
C THR A 22 26.41 1.22 -7.22
N ASP A 23 25.33 1.05 -6.49
CA ASP A 23 24.23 0.16 -6.87
C ASP A 23 22.90 0.82 -6.54
N MET A 24 22.69 1.99 -7.11
CA MET A 24 21.35 2.50 -7.39
C MET A 24 21.02 2.11 -8.84
N THR A 25 20.51 0.91 -9.01
CA THR A 25 19.84 0.53 -10.25
C THR A 25 18.68 1.47 -10.49
N TYR A 26 18.84 2.32 -11.48
CA TYR A 26 17.80 3.11 -12.09
C TYR A 26 16.77 2.16 -12.68
N VAL A 27 15.64 1.96 -12.00
CA VAL A 27 14.51 1.24 -12.57
C VAL A 27 13.81 2.20 -13.52
N SER A 28 14.05 2.01 -14.81
CA SER A 28 13.22 2.52 -15.90
C SER A 28 11.75 2.19 -15.63
N ALA A 29 10.90 3.22 -15.71
CA ALA A 29 9.47 3.06 -15.54
C ALA A 29 8.85 2.54 -16.85
N ASP A 30 9.04 1.26 -17.12
CA ASP A 30 8.21 0.50 -18.03
C ASP A 30 7.18 -0.31 -17.23
N ASN A 31 5.96 -0.32 -17.74
CA ASN A 31 4.78 -0.96 -17.20
C ASN A 31 5.00 -2.43 -16.81
N LYS A 32 5.66 -2.70 -15.68
CA LYS A 32 5.62 -4.01 -15.05
C LYS A 32 4.96 -3.87 -13.69
N LYS A 33 3.94 -4.70 -13.49
CA LYS A 33 3.22 -4.91 -12.23
C LYS A 33 4.16 -4.74 -11.03
N ILE A 34 3.90 -3.75 -10.19
CA ILE A 34 4.55 -3.62 -8.90
C ILE A 34 4.26 -4.92 -8.16
N SER A 35 5.28 -5.76 -7.99
CA SER A 35 5.16 -6.95 -7.16
C SER A 35 5.04 -6.48 -5.72
N ASP A 36 3.96 -6.88 -5.02
CA ASP A 36 3.65 -6.60 -3.62
C ASP A 36 4.68 -7.16 -2.61
N THR A 37 5.96 -7.19 -2.92
CA THR A 37 6.97 -7.90 -2.13
C THR A 37 8.01 -7.03 -1.43
N ASN A 38 8.02 -5.72 -1.63
CA ASN A 38 9.02 -4.88 -0.97
C ASN A 38 8.42 -4.16 0.25
N CYS A 39 8.54 -4.78 1.42
CA CYS A 39 8.62 -4.04 2.67
C CYS A 39 10.03 -3.45 2.72
N PHE A 40 10.16 -2.14 2.48
CA PHE A 40 11.43 -1.45 2.65
C PHE A 40 11.93 -1.63 4.09
N ASP A 41 13.10 -2.24 4.19
CA ASP A 41 13.78 -2.48 5.46
C ASP A 41 14.73 -1.30 5.74
N LEU A 42 14.30 -0.38 6.58
CA LEU A 42 15.13 0.67 7.15
C LEU A 42 15.44 0.29 8.60
N SER A 43 16.44 -0.54 8.81
CA SER A 43 17.01 -0.72 10.15
C SER A 43 18.52 -0.68 10.10
N VAL A 44 19.06 0.32 10.77
CA VAL A 44 20.48 0.51 11.08
C VAL A 44 20.91 -0.53 12.13
N VAL A 45 22.10 -1.05 11.93
CA VAL A 45 22.80 -2.08 12.72
C VAL A 45 23.17 -1.55 14.10
N THR A 46 23.02 -2.36 15.16
CA THR A 46 23.96 -2.46 16.27
C THR A 46 23.92 -3.89 16.82
N GLY A 47 25.12 -4.44 17.06
CA GLY A 47 25.33 -5.83 17.42
C GLY A 47 25.27 -6.12 18.93
N GLY A 48 25.43 -7.38 19.27
CA GLY A 48 25.65 -7.88 20.63
C GLY A 48 25.20 -9.34 20.79
N ALA A 49 26.13 -10.24 20.85
CA ALA A 49 25.94 -11.65 21.14
C ALA A 49 25.95 -11.91 22.65
N VAL A 50 25.12 -12.85 23.12
CA VAL A 50 25.45 -13.70 24.31
C VAL A 50 24.70 -15.04 24.19
N THR A 51 25.45 -16.10 24.40
CA THR A 51 25.09 -17.51 24.45
C THR A 51 24.61 -17.91 25.86
N ALA A 52 23.68 -18.84 25.96
CA ALA A 52 23.53 -19.74 27.08
C ALA A 52 22.69 -20.99 26.73
N THR A 53 23.25 -22.14 27.01
CA THR A 53 22.69 -23.50 26.94
C THR A 53 22.10 -23.88 28.31
N PRO A 54 21.07 -24.70 28.41
CA PRO A 54 20.78 -25.48 29.63
C PRO A 54 20.77 -27.01 29.40
N PRO A 55 20.92 -27.80 30.47
CA PRO A 55 21.41 -29.16 30.43
C PRO A 55 20.34 -30.26 30.34
N ALA A 56 20.82 -31.47 30.09
CA ALA A 56 20.08 -32.73 29.97
C ALA A 56 19.65 -33.29 31.31
N ILE A 57 18.61 -34.10 31.34
CA ILE A 57 18.22 -34.97 32.45
C ILE A 57 18.11 -36.42 31.92
N GLU A 58 18.81 -37.32 32.58
CA GLU A 58 18.82 -38.77 32.42
C GLU A 58 17.59 -39.43 33.04
N GLU A 59 17.13 -40.53 32.44
CA GLU A 59 16.27 -41.52 33.11
C GLU A 59 16.83 -42.91 32.97
N THR A 60 16.92 -43.64 34.12
CA THR A 60 17.35 -45.01 34.28
C THR A 60 16.18 -45.99 34.41
N PRO A 61 16.39 -47.31 34.20
CA PRO A 61 15.34 -48.28 33.90
C PRO A 61 14.95 -49.15 35.11
N ILE A 62 13.79 -49.83 35.04
CA ILE A 62 13.34 -50.81 36.06
C ILE A 62 12.86 -52.11 35.37
N PRO A 63 13.05 -53.29 36.06
CA PRO A 63 13.20 -54.60 35.44
C PRO A 63 11.95 -55.50 35.40
N GLU A 64 12.09 -56.61 34.62
CA GLU A 64 11.14 -57.72 34.50
C GLU A 64 11.02 -58.60 35.74
N PRO A 65 9.95 -59.40 35.83
CA PRO A 65 10.09 -60.73 36.48
C PRO A 65 9.59 -61.90 35.61
N THR A 66 10.37 -62.95 35.75
CA THR A 66 10.25 -64.31 35.22
C THR A 66 9.15 -65.14 35.90
N SER A 67 8.60 -66.16 35.21
CA SER A 67 8.56 -67.59 35.64
C SER A 67 7.73 -68.50 34.72
N LYS A 68 8.28 -69.69 34.50
CA LYS A 68 7.76 -70.92 33.92
C LYS A 68 6.99 -71.75 34.95
N PRO A 69 6.46 -72.99 34.68
CA PRO A 69 6.44 -73.87 33.50
C PRO A 69 5.12 -74.72 33.31
N THR A 70 5.09 -75.41 32.20
CA THR A 70 4.31 -76.50 31.60
C THR A 70 3.57 -77.52 32.51
N PRO A 71 2.49 -78.31 32.04
CA PRO A 71 2.75 -79.51 31.22
C PRO A 71 1.69 -79.79 30.11
N LYS A 72 2.13 -80.63 29.15
CA LYS A 72 1.42 -81.24 28.03
C LYS A 72 0.58 -82.45 28.51
N PRO A 73 -0.61 -82.72 27.83
CA PRO A 73 -0.68 -84.04 27.20
C PRO A 73 -1.46 -84.16 25.86
N THR A 74 -0.97 -85.07 25.02
CA THR A 74 -1.56 -86.07 24.12
C THR A 74 -2.58 -85.73 23.07
N ALA A 75 -2.22 -86.14 21.85
CA ALA A 75 -2.94 -86.09 20.59
C ALA A 75 -4.09 -87.12 20.43
N LYS A 76 -5.10 -86.71 19.60
CA LYS A 76 -5.87 -87.54 18.61
C LYS A 76 -6.99 -86.72 17.98
N PRO A 77 -7.55 -87.03 16.85
CA PRO A 77 -7.02 -87.29 15.51
C PRO A 77 -7.45 -86.28 14.44
N THR A 78 -6.73 -86.23 13.36
CA THR A 78 -6.87 -85.40 12.16
C THR A 78 -8.28 -85.35 11.56
N LYS A 79 -8.91 -84.14 11.55
CA LYS A 79 -9.90 -83.77 10.56
C LYS A 79 -9.21 -82.90 9.50
N LYS A 80 -9.42 -83.27 8.19
CA LYS A 80 -8.92 -82.52 7.03
C LYS A 80 -9.16 -81.01 7.19
N PRO A 81 -8.18 -80.10 6.90
CA PRO A 81 -8.34 -78.69 7.11
C PRO A 81 -9.38 -78.16 6.11
N VAL A 82 -10.51 -77.69 6.67
CA VAL A 82 -11.44 -76.81 5.93
C VAL A 82 -10.66 -75.56 5.59
N LYS A 83 -10.37 -75.33 4.30
CA LYS A 83 -9.75 -74.10 3.82
C LYS A 83 -10.60 -72.90 4.29
N LYS A 84 -10.15 -72.17 5.34
CA LYS A 84 -10.72 -70.90 5.74
C LYS A 84 -10.78 -70.00 4.49
N PRO A 85 -11.92 -69.38 4.20
CA PRO A 85 -12.04 -68.49 3.04
C PRO A 85 -10.94 -67.43 3.12
N ALA A 86 -10.13 -67.33 2.06
CA ALA A 86 -9.00 -66.43 2.00
C ALA A 86 -9.49 -64.99 2.27
N LYS A 87 -9.05 -64.37 3.35
CA LYS A 87 -9.42 -62.99 3.72
C LYS A 87 -9.23 -62.09 2.50
N LYS A 88 -10.33 -61.47 2.05
CA LYS A 88 -10.37 -60.60 0.88
C LYS A 88 -9.35 -59.48 1.06
N GLN A 89 -8.32 -59.42 0.24
CA GLN A 89 -7.25 -58.40 0.36
C GLN A 89 -7.79 -57.02 0.00
N VAL A 90 -7.70 -56.07 0.94
CA VAL A 90 -8.19 -54.70 0.78
C VAL A 90 -7.07 -53.78 0.34
N LEU A 91 -7.25 -53.09 -0.77
CA LEU A 91 -6.32 -52.09 -1.26
C LEU A 91 -6.56 -50.77 -0.55
N THR A 92 -5.66 -50.39 0.33
CA THR A 92 -5.68 -49.11 1.09
C THR A 92 -4.68 -48.15 0.47
N VAL A 93 -5.05 -46.87 0.40
CA VAL A 93 -4.22 -45.81 -0.18
C VAL A 93 -4.09 -44.65 0.82
N LYS A 94 -2.85 -44.31 1.15
CA LYS A 94 -2.49 -43.10 1.88
C LYS A 94 -2.16 -41.99 0.87
N VAL A 95 -2.66 -40.81 1.11
CA VAL A 95 -2.44 -39.63 0.27
C VAL A 95 -1.81 -38.54 1.09
N SER A 96 -0.85 -37.85 0.51
CA SER A 96 -0.21 -36.68 1.13
C SER A 96 0.06 -35.61 0.08
N GLN A 97 -0.06 -34.35 0.45
CA GLN A 97 0.46 -33.25 -0.37
C GLN A 97 1.99 -33.33 -0.38
N HIS A 98 2.59 -33.26 -1.57
CA HIS A 98 4.03 -33.34 -1.79
C HIS A 98 4.50 -32.05 -2.46
N GLY A 99 5.17 -31.21 -1.67
CA GLY A 99 5.55 -29.87 -2.10
C GLY A 99 4.36 -28.98 -2.46
N LYS A 100 4.61 -27.92 -3.24
CA LYS A 100 3.59 -26.91 -3.58
C LYS A 100 2.59 -27.36 -4.66
N ARG A 101 2.98 -28.29 -5.54
CA ARG A 101 2.21 -28.63 -6.75
C ARG A 101 1.96 -30.10 -6.97
N HIS A 102 2.34 -30.99 -6.06
CA HIS A 102 2.22 -32.42 -6.25
C HIS A 102 1.47 -33.10 -5.11
N VAL A 103 0.94 -34.27 -5.42
CA VAL A 103 0.38 -35.21 -4.46
C VAL A 103 1.10 -36.54 -4.64
N ARG A 104 1.41 -37.18 -3.50
CA ARG A 104 1.96 -38.53 -3.43
C ARG A 104 0.88 -39.48 -2.96
N LEU A 105 0.65 -40.54 -3.75
CA LEU A 105 -0.15 -41.70 -3.41
C LEU A 105 0.80 -42.79 -2.93
N ARG A 106 0.46 -43.48 -1.84
CA ARG A 106 1.13 -44.68 -1.35
C ARG A 106 0.07 -45.73 -1.06
N TRP A 107 0.33 -46.99 -1.38
CA TRP A 107 -0.61 -48.08 -1.14
C TRP A 107 0.09 -49.34 -0.64
N ASN A 108 -0.70 -50.25 0.00
CA ASN A 108 -0.23 -51.53 0.49
C ASN A 108 -0.03 -52.54 -0.64
N SER A 109 0.74 -53.57 -0.34
CA SER A 109 0.89 -54.73 -1.22
C SER A 109 -0.42 -55.50 -1.36
N ILE A 110 -0.67 -56.04 -2.54
CA ILE A 110 -1.70 -57.05 -2.82
C ILE A 110 -0.99 -58.26 -3.44
N LYS A 111 -1.21 -59.47 -2.90
CA LYS A 111 -0.62 -60.73 -3.37
C LYS A 111 -1.37 -61.19 -4.65
N TYR A 112 -0.70 -61.99 -5.47
CA TYR A 112 -1.24 -62.62 -6.66
C TYR A 112 -1.77 -61.64 -7.72
N ILE A 113 -1.02 -60.56 -8.00
CA ILE A 113 -1.29 -59.57 -9.05
C ILE A 113 -0.09 -59.42 -9.99
N ASP A 114 -0.37 -58.89 -11.18
CA ASP A 114 0.65 -58.56 -12.17
C ASP A 114 0.97 -57.07 -12.15
N ARG A 115 -0.05 -56.24 -11.91
CA ARG A 115 0.07 -54.78 -12.04
C ARG A 115 -0.97 -54.00 -11.23
N TYR A 116 -0.68 -52.72 -11.04
CA TYR A 116 -1.65 -51.73 -10.57
C TYR A 116 -2.10 -50.84 -11.75
N LYS A 117 -3.38 -50.51 -11.79
CA LYS A 117 -3.97 -49.50 -12.71
C LYS A 117 -4.47 -48.34 -11.88
N ILE A 118 -3.91 -47.14 -12.11
CA ILE A 118 -4.35 -45.87 -11.48
C ILE A 118 -5.20 -45.13 -12.52
N LYS A 119 -6.46 -44.85 -12.21
CA LYS A 119 -7.33 -43.95 -13.00
C LYS A 119 -7.51 -42.64 -12.26
N ILE A 120 -7.15 -41.55 -12.91
CA ILE A 120 -7.33 -40.16 -12.44
C ILE A 120 -8.36 -39.51 -13.36
N SER A 121 -9.33 -38.81 -12.78
CA SER A 121 -10.35 -38.05 -13.49
C SER A 121 -10.61 -36.70 -12.81
N GLY A 122 -11.32 -35.79 -13.47
CA GLY A 122 -11.55 -34.41 -13.04
C GLY A 122 -10.50 -33.48 -13.64
N GLY A 123 -9.74 -32.78 -12.80
CA GLY A 123 -8.72 -31.82 -13.23
C GLY A 123 -7.58 -32.40 -14.10
N LEU A 124 -7.48 -33.71 -14.17
CA LEU A 124 -6.59 -34.47 -15.05
C LEU A 124 -7.28 -35.79 -15.44
N LYS A 125 -7.35 -36.08 -16.73
CA LYS A 125 -7.77 -37.41 -17.24
C LYS A 125 -6.51 -38.21 -17.56
N LYS A 126 -6.17 -39.21 -16.73
CA LYS A 126 -4.98 -40.06 -16.93
C LYS A 126 -5.20 -41.47 -16.39
N THR A 127 -4.74 -42.44 -17.14
CA THR A 127 -4.66 -43.83 -16.70
C THR A 127 -3.19 -44.27 -16.74
N VAL A 128 -2.71 -44.82 -15.63
CA VAL A 128 -1.33 -45.29 -15.49
C VAL A 128 -1.34 -46.76 -15.09
N LYS A 129 -0.54 -47.58 -15.77
CA LYS A 129 -0.27 -48.98 -15.43
C LYS A 129 1.11 -49.05 -14.77
N LEU A 130 1.23 -49.69 -13.61
CA LEU A 130 2.46 -49.83 -12.84
C LEU A 130 2.69 -51.28 -12.47
N SER A 131 3.95 -51.72 -12.44
CA SER A 131 4.33 -53.05 -12.00
C SER A 131 3.87 -53.37 -10.58
N LYS A 132 3.71 -54.66 -10.26
CA LYS A 132 3.35 -55.13 -8.90
C LYS A 132 4.31 -54.69 -7.81
N LYS A 133 5.57 -54.34 -8.14
CA LYS A 133 6.59 -53.87 -7.22
C LYS A 133 6.38 -52.38 -6.82
N LYS A 134 5.74 -51.55 -7.65
CA LYS A 134 5.54 -50.11 -7.36
C LYS A 134 4.44 -49.90 -6.31
N ARG A 135 4.73 -49.06 -5.28
CA ARG A 135 3.82 -48.74 -4.17
C ARG A 135 3.56 -47.25 -4.03
N THR A 136 4.08 -46.46 -4.94
CA THR A 136 3.95 -44.99 -4.90
C THR A 136 3.79 -44.41 -6.28
N TYR A 137 3.02 -43.31 -6.36
CA TYR A 137 2.86 -42.50 -7.56
C TYR A 137 2.69 -41.05 -7.20
N ILE A 138 3.38 -40.19 -7.91
CA ILE A 138 3.32 -38.74 -7.72
C ILE A 138 2.78 -38.08 -8.97
N PHE A 139 1.87 -37.13 -8.83
CA PHE A 139 1.38 -36.34 -9.96
C PHE A 139 1.11 -34.92 -9.58
N LYS A 140 1.12 -34.01 -10.56
CA LYS A 140 0.90 -32.57 -10.40
C LYS A 140 -0.58 -32.29 -10.18
N ILE A 141 -0.88 -31.35 -9.25
CA ILE A 141 -2.21 -30.84 -8.98
C ILE A 141 -2.21 -29.31 -9.03
N ASP A 142 -3.27 -28.73 -9.57
CA ASP A 142 -3.48 -27.29 -9.65
C ASP A 142 -4.44 -26.80 -8.55
N GLU A 143 -4.30 -25.54 -8.19
CA GLU A 143 -5.22 -24.89 -7.25
C GLU A 143 -6.63 -24.79 -7.85
N GLY A 144 -7.63 -25.11 -7.04
CA GLY A 144 -9.04 -24.98 -7.42
C GLY A 144 -9.56 -26.09 -8.36
N LYS A 145 -8.73 -27.07 -8.73
CA LYS A 145 -9.18 -28.26 -9.46
C LYS A 145 -9.43 -29.42 -8.50
N VAL A 146 -10.46 -30.22 -8.82
CA VAL A 146 -10.82 -31.44 -8.09
C VAL A 146 -10.38 -32.64 -8.90
N TYR A 147 -9.69 -33.57 -8.26
CA TYR A 147 -9.23 -34.82 -8.85
C TYR A 147 -9.87 -36.00 -8.13
N HIS A 148 -10.26 -37.02 -8.88
CA HIS A 148 -10.75 -38.27 -8.35
C HIS A 148 -9.80 -39.39 -8.76
N VAL A 149 -9.27 -40.09 -7.79
CA VAL A 149 -8.30 -41.16 -8.00
C VAL A 149 -8.87 -42.50 -7.54
N ARG A 150 -8.62 -43.53 -8.31
CA ARG A 150 -8.90 -44.93 -7.97
C ARG A 150 -7.75 -45.81 -8.41
N ILE A 151 -7.28 -46.68 -7.53
CA ILE A 151 -6.23 -47.65 -7.79
C ILE A 151 -6.89 -49.04 -7.85
N THR A 152 -6.54 -49.83 -8.84
CA THR A 152 -7.04 -51.20 -9.03
C THR A 152 -5.84 -52.15 -9.16
N ALA A 153 -5.85 -53.23 -8.41
CA ALA A 153 -4.90 -54.33 -8.49
C ALA A 153 -5.45 -55.38 -9.45
N LEU A 154 -4.66 -55.79 -10.44
CA LEU A 154 -5.08 -56.67 -11.56
C LEU A 154 -4.19 -57.89 -11.66
N LYS A 155 -4.81 -59.04 -11.98
CA LYS A 155 -4.18 -60.26 -12.53
C LYS A 155 -4.72 -60.47 -13.93
N GLY A 156 -3.88 -60.33 -14.95
CA GLY A 156 -4.34 -60.25 -16.33
C GLY A 156 -5.37 -59.11 -16.54
N LYS A 157 -6.54 -59.45 -17.03
CA LYS A 157 -7.70 -58.52 -17.15
C LYS A 157 -8.57 -58.52 -15.89
N LYS A 158 -8.44 -59.51 -14.97
CA LYS A 158 -9.29 -59.69 -13.79
C LYS A 158 -8.90 -58.74 -12.65
N ARG A 159 -9.89 -58.12 -12.02
CA ARG A 159 -9.71 -57.27 -10.85
C ARG A 159 -9.60 -58.09 -9.57
N VAL A 160 -8.46 -57.99 -8.86
CA VAL A 160 -8.23 -58.64 -7.57
C VAL A 160 -8.68 -57.74 -6.42
N SER A 161 -8.32 -56.44 -6.46
CA SER A 161 -8.74 -55.49 -5.45
C SER A 161 -8.82 -54.07 -6.03
N LYS A 162 -9.58 -53.20 -5.37
CA LYS A 162 -9.82 -51.81 -5.80
C LYS A 162 -9.96 -50.88 -4.60
N SER A 163 -9.28 -49.74 -4.63
CA SER A 163 -9.40 -48.72 -3.59
C SER A 163 -10.78 -48.07 -3.59
N LYS A 164 -11.15 -47.47 -2.46
CA LYS A 164 -12.24 -46.46 -2.43
C LYS A 164 -11.86 -45.30 -3.37
N ARG A 165 -12.86 -44.53 -3.84
CA ARG A 165 -12.63 -43.28 -4.59
C ARG A 165 -12.00 -42.26 -3.65
N ILE A 166 -10.87 -41.70 -4.08
CA ILE A 166 -10.15 -40.70 -3.35
C ILE A 166 -10.37 -39.36 -4.03
N THR A 167 -10.82 -38.36 -3.27
CA THR A 167 -10.96 -37.00 -3.75
C THR A 167 -9.75 -36.18 -3.29
N ILE A 168 -9.14 -35.48 -4.24
CA ILE A 168 -7.98 -34.59 -4.01
C ILE A 168 -8.42 -33.21 -4.47
N CYS A 169 -8.29 -32.22 -3.61
CA CYS A 169 -8.69 -30.86 -3.92
C CYS A 169 -7.82 -29.85 -3.17
N LYS A 170 -6.88 -29.23 -3.90
CA LYS A 170 -6.06 -28.17 -3.38
C LYS A 170 -6.84 -26.85 -3.44
N PRO A 171 -7.01 -26.10 -2.33
CA PRO A 171 -7.76 -24.85 -2.33
C PRO A 171 -7.01 -23.77 -3.14
N VAL A 172 -7.76 -22.85 -3.72
CA VAL A 172 -7.18 -21.61 -4.27
C VAL A 172 -6.68 -20.74 -3.11
N LYS A 173 -5.51 -20.14 -3.28
CA LYS A 173 -4.93 -19.21 -2.30
C LYS A 173 -5.84 -18.00 -2.07
N ALA A 174 -5.78 -17.45 -0.86
CA ALA A 174 -6.41 -16.18 -0.53
C ALA A 174 -5.82 -15.05 -1.38
N SER A 175 -6.63 -14.09 -1.80
CA SER A 175 -6.24 -12.92 -2.57
C SER A 175 -6.81 -11.64 -1.96
N THR A 176 -6.40 -10.46 -2.47
CA THR A 176 -6.95 -9.17 -2.05
C THR A 176 -6.92 -9.01 -0.52
N VAL A 177 -5.72 -9.18 0.07
CA VAL A 177 -5.55 -8.99 1.52
C VAL A 177 -5.56 -7.51 1.84
N ARG A 178 -6.40 -7.13 2.81
CA ARG A 178 -6.56 -5.76 3.29
C ARG A 178 -6.38 -5.71 4.79
N TYR A 179 -5.91 -4.57 5.29
CA TYR A 179 -5.70 -4.31 6.70
C TYR A 179 -6.56 -3.13 7.14
N THR A 180 -7.02 -3.19 8.39
CA THR A 180 -7.67 -2.06 9.07
C THR A 180 -7.12 -2.04 10.49
N LYS A 181 -6.31 -1.03 10.82
CA LYS A 181 -5.84 -0.82 12.18
C LYS A 181 -7.05 -0.47 13.05
N LEU A 182 -7.31 -1.25 14.08
CA LEU A 182 -8.44 -1.04 15.00
C LEU A 182 -8.01 -0.28 16.26
N SER A 183 -6.79 -0.53 16.73
CA SER A 183 -6.12 0.12 17.86
C SER A 183 -4.62 -0.11 17.75
N ASP A 184 -3.82 0.40 18.68
CA ASP A 184 -2.35 0.24 18.63
C ASP A 184 -1.92 -1.23 18.79
N ASP A 185 -2.74 -2.04 19.44
CA ASP A 185 -2.52 -3.48 19.67
C ASP A 185 -3.32 -4.40 18.73
N LYS A 186 -4.24 -3.87 17.89
CA LYS A 186 -5.19 -4.68 17.11
C LYS A 186 -5.26 -4.28 15.64
N VAL A 187 -5.23 -5.28 14.75
CA VAL A 187 -5.46 -5.12 13.31
C VAL A 187 -6.47 -6.15 12.79
N LEU A 188 -7.48 -5.68 12.07
CA LEU A 188 -8.38 -6.53 11.30
C LEU A 188 -7.73 -6.82 9.94
N ILE A 189 -7.61 -8.10 9.63
CA ILE A 189 -7.12 -8.60 8.34
C ILE A 189 -8.31 -9.22 7.60
N THR A 190 -8.57 -8.78 6.38
CA THR A 190 -9.62 -9.34 5.51
C THR A 190 -9.02 -9.77 4.18
N TRP A 191 -9.65 -10.75 3.51
CA TRP A 191 -9.17 -11.26 2.23
C TRP A 191 -10.29 -11.83 1.39
N LYS A 192 -10.08 -11.99 0.07
CA LYS A 192 -10.99 -12.72 -0.79
C LYS A 192 -10.74 -14.22 -0.62
N ARG A 193 -11.81 -14.96 -0.27
CA ARG A 193 -11.75 -16.43 -0.13
C ARG A 193 -11.50 -17.09 -1.48
N GLY A 194 -10.50 -17.97 -1.53
CA GLY A 194 -10.30 -18.85 -2.69
C GLY A 194 -11.26 -20.04 -2.70
N ARG A 195 -11.60 -20.52 -3.89
CA ARG A 195 -12.46 -21.71 -4.07
C ARG A 195 -11.90 -22.92 -3.31
N HIS A 196 -12.80 -23.77 -2.82
CA HIS A 196 -12.50 -25.00 -2.06
C HIS A 196 -11.74 -24.77 -0.75
N THR A 197 -11.75 -23.56 -0.19
CA THR A 197 -11.18 -23.30 1.13
C THR A 197 -12.21 -23.53 2.22
N LYS A 198 -11.89 -24.39 3.19
CA LYS A 198 -12.72 -24.62 4.40
C LYS A 198 -12.31 -23.73 5.55
N THR A 199 -11.00 -23.65 5.81
CA THR A 199 -10.43 -22.85 6.91
C THR A 199 -9.17 -22.14 6.46
N PHE A 200 -8.77 -21.15 7.25
CA PHE A 200 -7.52 -20.42 7.08
C PHE A 200 -6.65 -20.57 8.32
N GLN A 201 -5.35 -20.57 8.13
CA GLN A 201 -4.35 -20.43 9.17
C GLN A 201 -3.53 -19.18 8.86
N ILE A 202 -3.39 -18.30 9.83
CA ILE A 202 -2.77 -16.99 9.68
C ILE A 202 -1.38 -17.06 10.32
N TYR A 203 -0.38 -16.69 9.54
CA TYR A 203 1.01 -16.58 9.97
C TYR A 203 1.42 -15.13 9.98
N ARG A 204 2.16 -14.72 10.99
CA ARG A 204 2.75 -13.39 11.15
C ARG A 204 4.25 -13.50 11.29
N GLN A 205 4.98 -12.64 10.60
CA GLN A 205 6.38 -12.32 10.78
C GLN A 205 6.46 -10.89 11.32
N THR A 206 7.23 -10.66 12.37
CA THR A 206 7.52 -9.33 12.92
C THR A 206 8.94 -8.96 12.54
N GLY A 207 9.14 -7.82 11.87
CA GLY A 207 10.44 -7.40 11.35
C GLY A 207 11.09 -8.47 10.46
N LYS A 208 12.35 -8.80 10.74
CA LYS A 208 13.13 -9.87 10.08
C LYS A 208 12.94 -11.27 10.70
N GLY A 209 12.12 -11.42 11.75
CA GLY A 209 11.92 -12.67 12.46
C GLY A 209 11.26 -13.79 11.64
N LYS A 210 11.14 -14.98 12.23
CA LYS A 210 10.48 -16.13 11.60
C LYS A 210 8.94 -15.97 11.58
N TYR A 211 8.28 -16.61 10.62
CA TYR A 211 6.81 -16.70 10.60
C TYR A 211 6.29 -17.58 11.74
N LYS A 212 5.41 -17.04 12.57
CA LYS A 212 4.69 -17.77 13.62
C LYS A 212 3.19 -17.82 13.30
N VAL A 213 2.52 -18.89 13.70
CA VAL A 213 1.05 -18.98 13.63
C VAL A 213 0.47 -18.05 14.69
N VAL A 214 -0.41 -17.13 14.27
CA VAL A 214 -1.10 -16.20 15.17
C VAL A 214 -2.59 -16.50 15.32
N GLY A 215 -3.11 -17.42 14.49
CA GLY A 215 -4.47 -17.88 14.65
C GLY A 215 -5.02 -18.63 13.44
N SER A 216 -6.30 -18.95 13.53
CA SER A 216 -7.07 -19.58 12.45
C SER A 216 -8.46 -18.95 12.33
N SER A 217 -9.08 -19.09 11.17
CA SER A 217 -10.42 -18.57 10.92
C SER A 217 -11.20 -19.46 9.93
N LYS A 218 -12.50 -19.63 10.16
CA LYS A 218 -13.44 -20.19 9.18
C LYS A 218 -13.99 -19.08 8.25
N LYS A 219 -13.94 -17.81 8.67
CA LYS A 219 -14.37 -16.63 7.89
C LYS A 219 -13.16 -16.03 7.14
N ALA A 220 -13.41 -15.24 6.11
CA ALA A 220 -12.35 -14.56 5.35
C ALA A 220 -11.89 -13.26 6.05
N ARG A 221 -11.76 -13.32 7.38
CA ARG A 221 -11.30 -12.24 8.26
C ARG A 221 -10.64 -12.80 9.51
N PHE A 222 -9.73 -12.04 10.08
CA PHE A 222 -9.05 -12.36 11.34
C PHE A 222 -8.65 -11.05 12.04
N VAL A 223 -8.80 -10.97 13.36
CA VAL A 223 -8.27 -9.87 14.17
C VAL A 223 -7.02 -10.37 14.88
N ASP A 224 -5.87 -9.79 14.53
CA ASP A 224 -4.66 -9.96 15.33
C ASP A 224 -4.69 -8.94 16.46
N LYS A 225 -4.69 -9.42 17.71
CA LYS A 225 -4.81 -8.62 18.93
C LYS A 225 -3.46 -8.36 19.61
N ASN A 226 -2.35 -8.79 18.99
CA ASN A 226 -1.01 -8.75 19.56
C ASN A 226 -0.02 -8.07 18.61
N ILE A 227 -0.40 -6.91 18.07
CA ILE A 227 0.52 -6.01 17.37
C ILE A 227 1.01 -4.94 18.34
N SER A 228 2.17 -4.34 18.05
CA SER A 228 2.77 -3.26 18.84
C SER A 228 3.09 -2.08 17.94
N ALA A 229 3.08 -0.88 18.50
CA ALA A 229 3.49 0.33 17.79
C ALA A 229 4.95 0.23 17.26
N GLY A 230 5.25 0.93 16.20
CA GLY A 230 6.60 1.04 15.63
C GLY A 230 7.13 -0.22 14.94
N LYS A 231 6.32 -1.23 14.65
CA LYS A 231 6.75 -2.49 14.06
C LYS A 231 6.26 -2.68 12.62
N ASN A 232 7.01 -3.44 11.84
CA ASN A 232 6.59 -3.95 10.55
C ASN A 232 6.15 -5.41 10.68
N TYR A 233 5.05 -5.76 10.05
CA TYR A 233 4.48 -7.10 10.04
C TYR A 233 4.32 -7.60 8.61
N LYS A 234 4.54 -8.90 8.43
CA LYS A 234 4.23 -9.60 7.18
C LYS A 234 3.32 -10.78 7.48
N TYR A 235 2.19 -10.85 6.78
CA TYR A 235 1.20 -11.90 7.00
C TYR A 235 1.10 -12.85 5.82
N ILE A 236 1.00 -14.15 6.11
CA ILE A 236 0.66 -15.19 5.15
C ILE A 236 -0.66 -15.81 5.55
N ILE A 237 -1.60 -15.84 4.61
CA ILE A 237 -2.89 -16.50 4.77
C ILE A 237 -2.82 -17.86 4.05
N LYS A 238 -2.80 -18.93 4.85
CA LYS A 238 -2.80 -20.30 4.37
C LYS A 238 -4.22 -20.82 4.23
N SER A 239 -4.70 -20.92 3.01
CA SER A 239 -5.99 -21.57 2.68
C SER A 239 -5.89 -23.08 2.88
N ILE A 240 -6.83 -23.68 3.59
CA ILE A 240 -6.84 -25.11 3.93
C ILE A 240 -8.14 -25.75 3.44
N ASN A 241 -8.00 -26.93 2.85
CA ASN A 241 -9.10 -27.85 2.54
C ASN A 241 -8.78 -29.24 3.08
N ILE A 242 -9.81 -30.01 3.42
CA ILE A 242 -9.70 -31.42 3.80
C ILE A 242 -10.58 -32.21 2.85
N ALA A 243 -10.00 -33.14 2.10
CA ALA A 243 -10.70 -34.03 1.21
C ALA A 243 -10.13 -35.46 1.38
N SER A 244 -10.99 -36.47 1.47
CA SER A 244 -10.63 -37.86 1.74
C SER A 244 -9.62 -37.99 2.91
N LYS A 245 -9.90 -37.34 4.05
CA LYS A 245 -9.08 -37.31 5.26
C LYS A 245 -7.67 -36.70 5.08
N THR A 246 -7.36 -36.14 3.90
CA THR A 246 -6.08 -35.49 3.62
C THR A 246 -6.21 -33.98 3.63
N LYS A 247 -5.28 -33.31 4.32
CA LYS A 247 -5.19 -31.84 4.42
C LYS A 247 -4.40 -31.29 3.22
N TYR A 248 -5.03 -30.41 2.46
CA TYR A 248 -4.42 -29.67 1.34
C TYR A 248 -4.34 -28.19 1.68
N SER A 249 -3.29 -27.51 1.24
CA SER A 249 -3.13 -26.10 1.52
C SER A 249 -2.48 -25.32 0.38
N SER A 250 -2.80 -24.02 0.34
CA SER A 250 -2.17 -23.02 -0.53
C SER A 250 -1.92 -21.76 0.26
N ASN A 251 -0.72 -21.17 0.11
CA ASN A 251 -0.35 -19.90 0.73
C ASN A 251 -0.53 -18.77 -0.29
N ASN A 252 -1.00 -17.60 0.17
CA ASN A 252 -0.84 -16.38 -0.60
C ASN A 252 0.64 -15.94 -0.58
N ARG A 253 0.98 -14.93 -1.39
CA ARG A 253 2.21 -14.16 -1.18
C ARG A 253 2.06 -13.37 0.11
N GLY A 254 3.12 -13.27 0.91
CA GLY A 254 3.09 -12.47 2.14
C GLY A 254 2.76 -11.01 1.82
N THR A 255 1.89 -10.41 2.61
CA THR A 255 1.50 -9.00 2.49
C THR A 255 1.94 -8.23 3.71
N CYS A 256 2.38 -6.99 3.51
CA CYS A 256 2.96 -6.16 4.56
C CYS A 256 1.92 -5.26 5.21
N PHE A 257 2.11 -5.02 6.50
CA PHE A 257 1.38 -4.06 7.31
C PHE A 257 2.37 -3.39 8.28
N THR A 258 2.22 -2.10 8.51
CA THR A 258 3.08 -1.35 9.44
C THR A 258 2.27 -0.63 10.51
N THR A 259 2.87 -0.50 11.69
CA THR A 259 2.39 0.36 12.78
C THR A 259 3.34 1.54 13.02
N LYS A 260 4.40 1.67 12.23
CA LYS A 260 5.26 2.87 12.23
C LYS A 260 4.48 4.07 11.72
N LYS A 261 4.91 5.26 12.10
CA LYS A 261 4.50 6.50 11.44
C LYS A 261 4.88 6.38 9.95
N ILE A 262 3.94 6.68 9.06
CA ILE A 262 4.10 6.50 7.61
C ILE A 262 4.72 7.76 7.03
N VAL A 263 4.12 8.91 7.31
CA VAL A 263 4.56 10.20 6.76
C VAL A 263 5.71 10.74 7.60
N ASN A 264 6.90 10.81 7.01
CA ASN A 264 8.05 11.41 7.68
C ASN A 264 7.97 12.94 7.59
N THR A 265 7.74 13.59 8.73
CA THR A 265 7.60 15.06 8.81
C THR A 265 8.89 15.79 9.13
N SER A 266 10.01 15.10 9.24
CA SER A 266 11.35 15.69 9.46
C SER A 266 12.18 15.80 8.17
N HIS A 267 11.71 15.27 7.04
CA HIS A 267 12.40 15.40 5.77
C HIS A 267 12.30 16.84 5.23
N GLN A 268 13.47 17.43 4.91
CA GLN A 268 13.54 18.74 4.27
C GLN A 268 12.88 18.74 2.89
N LYS A 269 13.04 17.65 2.14
CA LYS A 269 12.47 17.47 0.80
C LYS A 269 11.46 16.32 0.81
N TYR A 270 10.19 16.63 0.97
CA TYR A 270 9.13 15.64 0.80
C TYR A 270 8.86 15.42 -0.67
N THR A 271 9.37 14.32 -1.21
CA THR A 271 9.41 14.09 -2.66
C THR A 271 8.11 13.48 -3.21
N TYR A 272 7.86 13.63 -4.53
CA TYR A 272 6.76 12.94 -5.20
C TYR A 272 6.82 11.41 -5.04
N THR A 273 8.01 10.83 -5.10
CA THR A 273 8.21 9.38 -4.92
C THR A 273 7.84 8.94 -3.50
N GLU A 274 8.27 9.69 -2.51
CA GLU A 274 7.94 9.46 -1.10
C GLU A 274 6.43 9.58 -0.87
N MET A 275 5.82 10.67 -1.31
CA MET A 275 4.37 10.85 -1.24
C MET A 275 3.59 9.69 -1.87
N SER A 276 3.99 9.23 -3.05
CA SER A 276 3.34 8.11 -3.75
C SER A 276 3.47 6.78 -2.99
N ALA A 277 4.63 6.56 -2.34
CA ALA A 277 4.87 5.40 -1.49
C ALA A 277 4.00 5.48 -0.22
N ASP A 278 3.95 6.64 0.43
CA ASP A 278 3.12 6.88 1.61
C ASP A 278 1.64 6.71 1.32
N ILE A 279 1.13 7.26 0.21
CA ILE A 279 -0.26 7.05 -0.25
C ILE A 279 -0.56 5.55 -0.39
N SER A 280 0.35 4.81 -1.03
CA SER A 280 0.20 3.36 -1.21
C SER A 280 0.18 2.61 0.12
N LEU A 281 0.98 3.04 1.09
CA LEU A 281 1.08 2.45 2.41
C LEU A 281 -0.13 2.80 3.29
N LEU A 282 -0.59 4.04 3.27
CA LEU A 282 -1.83 4.49 3.93
C LEU A 282 -3.04 3.70 3.41
N LYS A 283 -3.18 3.58 2.07
CA LYS A 283 -4.24 2.78 1.45
C LYS A 283 -4.22 1.32 1.90
N ARG A 284 -3.05 0.72 2.09
CA ARG A 284 -2.93 -0.65 2.60
C ARG A 284 -3.24 -0.75 4.09
N THR A 285 -2.76 0.21 4.88
CA THR A 285 -2.88 0.21 6.34
C THR A 285 -4.30 0.52 6.80
N TYR A 286 -4.98 1.44 6.11
CA TYR A 286 -6.32 1.93 6.45
C TYR A 286 -7.33 1.67 5.33
N SER A 287 -7.26 0.52 4.66
CA SER A 287 -7.96 0.21 3.40
C SER A 287 -9.48 0.37 3.41
N ARG A 288 -10.11 0.39 4.58
CA ARG A 288 -11.56 0.62 4.73
C ARG A 288 -11.91 2.12 4.63
N TYR A 289 -10.99 2.99 5.00
CA TYR A 289 -11.24 4.42 5.19
C TYR A 289 -10.52 5.30 4.17
N VAL A 290 -9.71 4.70 3.29
CA VAL A 290 -8.94 5.42 2.26
C VAL A 290 -9.29 4.89 0.89
N SER A 291 -9.71 5.77 0.00
CA SER A 291 -9.71 5.52 -1.44
C SER A 291 -8.71 6.45 -2.13
N VAL A 292 -8.14 6.01 -3.23
CA VAL A 292 -7.16 6.78 -4.01
C VAL A 292 -7.50 6.64 -5.47
N ARG A 293 -7.61 7.75 -6.15
CA ARG A 293 -7.79 7.84 -7.61
C ARG A 293 -6.82 8.86 -8.21
N THR A 294 -6.67 8.84 -9.50
CA THR A 294 -5.92 9.83 -10.26
C THR A 294 -6.92 10.77 -10.90
N ILE A 295 -6.74 12.10 -10.75
CA ILE A 295 -7.58 13.12 -11.39
C ILE A 295 -7.00 13.61 -12.71
N GLY A 296 -5.72 13.36 -12.97
CA GLY A 296 -5.00 13.71 -14.18
C GLY A 296 -3.51 13.46 -14.03
N ASN A 297 -2.75 13.89 -15.03
CA ASN A 297 -1.29 13.81 -15.04
C ASN A 297 -0.69 15.20 -15.26
N SER A 298 0.52 15.41 -14.70
CA SER A 298 1.33 16.60 -14.95
C SER A 298 1.99 16.60 -16.33
N CYS A 299 2.70 17.68 -16.66
CA CYS A 299 3.45 17.82 -17.91
C CYS A 299 4.45 16.68 -18.14
N ASP A 300 5.13 16.21 -17.08
CA ASP A 300 6.10 15.09 -17.13
C ASP A 300 5.45 13.74 -16.75
N ASN A 301 4.13 13.65 -16.95
CA ASN A 301 3.33 12.43 -16.75
C ASN A 301 3.41 11.84 -15.32
N ARG A 302 3.51 12.70 -14.29
CA ARG A 302 3.29 12.32 -12.89
C ARG A 302 1.80 12.41 -12.56
N LYS A 303 1.27 11.39 -11.88
CA LYS A 303 -0.14 11.34 -11.48
C LYS A 303 -0.46 12.42 -10.45
N LEU A 304 -1.56 13.13 -10.66
CA LEU A 304 -2.20 13.95 -9.65
C LEU A 304 -3.17 13.06 -8.87
N TYR A 305 -2.86 12.82 -7.60
CA TYR A 305 -3.66 11.95 -6.74
C TYR A 305 -4.78 12.73 -6.05
N ASP A 306 -5.96 12.13 -6.00
CA ASP A 306 -7.02 12.44 -5.05
C ASP A 306 -7.04 11.34 -3.98
N VAL A 307 -6.62 11.68 -2.78
CA VAL A 307 -6.63 10.80 -1.62
C VAL A 307 -7.85 11.14 -0.78
N VAL A 308 -8.83 10.22 -0.76
CA VAL A 308 -10.11 10.45 -0.10
C VAL A 308 -10.15 9.69 1.22
N ILE A 309 -10.50 10.39 2.29
CA ILE A 309 -10.77 9.81 3.60
C ILE A 309 -12.20 10.14 4.04
N GLY A 310 -12.79 9.29 4.87
CA GLY A 310 -14.16 9.47 5.36
C GLY A 310 -15.22 8.78 4.51
N ASN A 311 -16.47 9.22 4.65
CA ASN A 311 -17.65 8.58 4.05
C ASN A 311 -17.99 9.20 2.69
N THR A 312 -17.59 8.55 1.61
CA THR A 312 -17.90 8.97 0.23
C THR A 312 -19.38 8.83 -0.14
N GLY A 313 -20.16 8.09 0.63
CA GLY A 313 -21.61 7.93 0.44
C GLY A 313 -22.47 8.96 1.18
N SER A 314 -21.85 9.91 1.90
CA SER A 314 -22.58 10.88 2.74
C SER A 314 -23.27 12.01 1.94
N GLY A 315 -23.00 12.16 0.65
CA GLY A 315 -23.47 13.29 -0.16
C GLY A 315 -22.80 14.63 0.19
N ARG A 316 -21.76 14.63 1.01
CA ARG A 316 -21.02 15.83 1.46
C ARG A 316 -19.52 15.62 1.34
N SER A 317 -18.82 16.63 0.84
CA SER A 317 -17.35 16.60 0.74
C SER A 317 -16.73 18.00 0.80
N ILE A 318 -15.46 18.04 1.21
CA ILE A 318 -14.57 19.18 1.03
C ILE A 318 -13.32 18.73 0.29
N ILE A 319 -12.64 19.70 -0.35
CA ILE A 319 -11.38 19.46 -1.06
C ILE A 319 -10.26 20.25 -0.36
N VAL A 320 -9.10 19.63 -0.24
CA VAL A 320 -7.86 20.23 0.28
C VAL A 320 -6.77 20.09 -0.78
N ILE A 321 -6.14 21.20 -1.15
CA ILE A 321 -5.09 21.23 -2.17
C ILE A 321 -3.79 21.73 -1.54
N GLY A 322 -2.67 21.03 -1.83
CA GLY A 322 -1.33 21.44 -1.42
C GLY A 322 -0.37 21.47 -2.61
N ALA A 323 0.75 22.15 -2.43
CA ALA A 323 1.84 22.29 -3.38
C ALA A 323 1.40 22.65 -4.80
N LEU A 324 0.54 23.64 -4.91
CA LEU A 324 0.20 24.27 -6.18
C LEU A 324 1.39 25.04 -6.74
N HIS A 325 2.15 25.74 -5.88
CA HIS A 325 3.46 26.26 -6.21
C HIS A 325 4.56 25.27 -5.86
N ALA A 326 5.56 25.19 -6.72
CA ALA A 326 6.61 24.16 -6.68
C ALA A 326 7.48 24.20 -5.42
N ARG A 327 7.89 25.39 -4.95
CA ARG A 327 8.76 25.58 -3.78
C ARG A 327 8.03 25.40 -2.44
N GLU A 328 6.70 25.26 -2.47
CA GLU A 328 5.84 25.16 -1.29
C GLU A 328 5.50 23.71 -0.92
N TYR A 329 6.40 22.76 -1.17
CA TYR A 329 6.17 21.33 -0.99
C TYR A 329 5.96 20.86 0.45
N MET A 330 6.21 21.73 1.46
CA MET A 330 5.82 21.45 2.85
C MET A 330 4.30 21.38 3.02
N THR A 331 3.52 22.07 2.17
CA THR A 331 2.07 21.96 2.17
C THR A 331 1.60 20.55 1.77
N ALA A 332 2.32 19.87 0.85
CA ALA A 332 2.06 18.46 0.54
C ALA A 332 2.35 17.55 1.74
N GLN A 333 3.45 17.80 2.44
CA GLN A 333 3.82 17.06 3.65
C GLN A 333 2.78 17.27 4.76
N LEU A 334 2.27 18.49 4.93
CA LEU A 334 1.19 18.82 5.87
C LEU A 334 -0.11 18.06 5.51
N CYS A 335 -0.55 18.08 4.26
CA CYS A 335 -1.71 17.32 3.80
C CYS A 335 -1.58 15.83 4.11
N MET A 336 -0.43 15.23 3.82
CA MET A 336 -0.20 13.82 4.07
C MET A 336 -0.14 13.47 5.56
N ALA A 337 0.43 14.36 6.38
CA ALA A 337 0.44 14.21 7.83
C ALA A 337 -0.96 14.28 8.43
N GLN A 338 -1.82 15.20 7.93
CA GLN A 338 -3.24 15.29 8.32
C GLN A 338 -4.01 14.03 7.95
N ILE A 339 -3.83 13.51 6.74
CA ILE A 339 -4.43 12.24 6.30
C ILE A 339 -4.07 11.10 7.26
N GLU A 340 -2.77 10.94 7.59
CA GLU A 340 -2.32 9.87 8.51
C GLU A 340 -2.90 10.05 9.91
N ASP A 341 -2.87 11.27 10.45
CA ASP A 341 -3.36 11.57 11.79
C ASP A 341 -4.87 11.30 11.93
N TYR A 342 -5.67 11.76 10.97
CA TYR A 342 -7.13 11.55 10.99
C TYR A 342 -7.48 10.08 10.82
N LEU A 343 -6.77 9.34 9.98
CA LEU A 343 -6.97 7.89 9.83
C LEU A 343 -6.58 7.11 11.08
N LYS A 344 -5.49 7.51 11.74
CA LYS A 344 -5.05 6.92 13.00
C LYS A 344 -6.08 7.15 14.11
N ASN A 345 -6.64 8.35 14.16
CA ASN A 345 -7.58 8.76 15.20
C ASN A 345 -9.03 8.34 14.92
N HIS A 346 -9.37 7.97 13.69
CA HIS A 346 -10.73 7.52 13.31
C HIS A 346 -11.23 6.33 14.16
N ASN A 347 -10.37 5.43 14.58
CA ASN A 347 -10.72 4.24 15.36
C ASN A 347 -10.30 4.33 16.84
N ASN A 348 -9.74 5.46 17.26
CA ASN A 348 -9.31 5.64 18.63
C ASN A 348 -10.51 6.13 19.47
N LYS A 349 -11.04 5.26 20.34
CA LYS A 349 -12.14 5.60 21.25
C LYS A 349 -11.81 6.75 22.22
N ASN A 350 -10.50 7.01 22.44
CA ASN A 350 -9.99 8.07 23.30
C ASN A 350 -9.57 9.34 22.53
N ALA A 351 -9.48 9.28 21.19
CA ALA A 351 -9.34 10.48 20.38
C ALA A 351 -10.70 11.16 20.35
N SER A 352 -10.73 12.45 20.61
CA SER A 352 -11.94 13.25 20.65
C SER A 352 -12.99 12.73 19.66
N GLU A 353 -14.21 12.50 20.09
CA GLU A 353 -15.36 12.03 19.29
C GLU A 353 -15.52 12.77 17.96
N ALA A 354 -14.87 13.96 17.87
CA ALA A 354 -14.86 14.83 16.71
C ALA A 354 -14.35 14.16 15.42
N THR A 355 -13.22 13.42 15.43
CA THR A 355 -12.64 12.93 14.17
C THR A 355 -13.45 11.77 13.57
N ALA A 356 -13.82 10.78 14.38
CA ALA A 356 -14.62 9.65 13.90
C ALA A 356 -16.04 10.10 13.53
N GLY A 357 -16.66 10.95 14.34
CA GLY A 357 -17.99 11.50 14.09
C GLY A 357 -18.05 12.29 12.78
N VAL A 358 -17.06 13.12 12.52
CA VAL A 358 -16.97 13.93 11.29
C VAL A 358 -16.74 13.03 10.07
N LEU A 359 -15.73 12.17 10.09
CA LEU A 359 -15.39 11.31 8.93
C LEU A 359 -16.49 10.29 8.57
N ASN A 360 -17.39 9.96 9.49
CA ASN A 360 -18.57 9.15 9.18
C ASN A 360 -19.66 9.92 8.42
N LYS A 361 -19.65 11.25 8.48
CA LYS A 361 -20.69 12.13 7.92
C LYS A 361 -20.25 12.89 6.66
N ILE A 362 -18.95 12.92 6.32
CA ILE A 362 -18.39 13.67 5.21
C ILE A 362 -17.17 12.98 4.61
N ALA A 363 -16.91 13.21 3.33
CA ALA A 363 -15.65 12.85 2.67
C ALA A 363 -14.70 14.06 2.61
N ILE A 364 -13.40 13.82 2.85
CA ILE A 364 -12.36 14.82 2.64
C ILE A 364 -11.46 14.34 1.51
N HIS A 365 -11.39 15.13 0.44
CA HIS A 365 -10.56 14.90 -0.73
C HIS A 365 -9.27 15.68 -0.61
N TYR A 366 -8.13 15.02 -0.65
CA TYR A 366 -6.82 15.67 -0.66
C TYR A 366 -6.16 15.52 -2.03
N ILE A 367 -5.73 16.65 -2.60
CA ILE A 367 -4.78 16.71 -3.70
C ILE A 367 -3.45 17.19 -3.10
N PRO A 368 -2.63 16.28 -2.50
CA PRO A 368 -1.53 16.72 -1.65
C PRO A 368 -0.43 17.46 -2.43
N MET A 369 -0.22 17.11 -3.71
CA MET A 369 0.81 17.72 -4.54
C MET A 369 0.23 18.01 -5.93
N ALA A 370 -0.30 19.21 -6.08
CA ALA A 370 -0.97 19.66 -7.32
C ALA A 370 0.02 19.95 -8.46
N ASN A 371 1.29 20.23 -8.13
CA ASN A 371 2.38 20.55 -9.07
C ASN A 371 3.59 19.61 -8.88
N PRO A 372 3.47 18.31 -9.18
CA PRO A 372 4.53 17.36 -8.86
C PRO A 372 5.81 17.55 -9.68
N ASP A 373 5.70 18.08 -10.90
CA ASP A 373 6.86 18.36 -11.73
C ASP A 373 7.62 19.59 -11.22
N GLY A 374 6.90 20.67 -10.90
CA GLY A 374 7.49 21.86 -10.31
C GLY A 374 8.20 21.54 -9.00
N VAL A 375 7.55 20.78 -8.10
CA VAL A 375 8.17 20.30 -6.85
C VAL A 375 9.45 19.53 -7.14
N THR A 376 9.46 18.65 -8.14
CA THR A 376 10.65 17.92 -8.55
C THR A 376 11.76 18.87 -9.02
N ILE A 377 11.43 19.93 -9.77
CA ILE A 377 12.39 20.96 -10.20
C ILE A 377 12.94 21.73 -9.00
N SER A 378 12.07 22.15 -8.08
CA SER A 378 12.50 22.87 -6.88
C SER A 378 13.44 22.04 -6.00
N GLN A 379 13.21 20.73 -5.90
CA GLN A 379 13.99 19.84 -5.05
C GLN A 379 15.28 19.31 -5.68
N PHE A 380 15.27 19.03 -7.00
CA PHE A 380 16.36 18.31 -7.69
C PHE A 380 16.88 19.02 -8.94
N GLY A 381 16.35 20.20 -9.22
CA GLY A 381 16.67 20.92 -10.44
C GLY A 381 15.98 20.33 -11.68
N MET A 382 16.28 20.90 -12.82
CA MET A 382 15.65 20.53 -14.10
C MET A 382 15.99 19.10 -14.56
N SER A 383 17.10 18.51 -14.07
CA SER A 383 17.47 17.11 -14.32
C SER A 383 16.44 16.10 -13.78
N GLY A 384 15.66 16.48 -12.77
CA GLY A 384 14.57 15.66 -12.24
C GLY A 384 13.38 15.45 -13.19
N ILE A 385 13.31 16.19 -14.31
CA ILE A 385 12.30 16.02 -15.35
C ILE A 385 12.70 14.90 -16.30
N ARG A 386 11.81 13.93 -16.52
CA ARG A 386 12.09 12.71 -17.31
C ARG A 386 12.01 12.99 -18.81
N ASN A 387 11.03 13.76 -19.26
CA ASN A 387 10.85 14.12 -20.67
C ASN A 387 11.99 15.04 -21.14
N SER A 388 12.76 14.57 -22.13
CA SER A 388 13.96 15.26 -22.62
C SER A 388 13.65 16.58 -23.31
N THR A 389 12.56 16.64 -24.09
CA THR A 389 12.10 17.85 -24.79
C THR A 389 11.68 18.92 -23.78
N LEU A 390 10.90 18.56 -22.77
CA LEU A 390 10.49 19.44 -21.70
C LEU A 390 11.70 19.96 -20.90
N ARG A 391 12.64 19.08 -20.59
CA ARG A 391 13.89 19.43 -19.90
C ARG A 391 14.76 20.38 -20.72
N LYS A 392 14.85 20.18 -22.05
CA LYS A 392 15.54 21.10 -22.97
C LYS A 392 14.91 22.49 -22.99
N ALA A 393 13.57 22.56 -23.01
CA ALA A 393 12.83 23.81 -22.93
C ALA A 393 13.05 24.55 -21.59
N LEU A 394 13.02 23.82 -20.47
CA LEU A 394 13.27 24.36 -19.13
C LEU A 394 14.64 25.01 -18.99
N ARG A 395 15.70 24.40 -19.55
CA ARG A 395 17.08 24.92 -19.49
C ARG A 395 17.23 26.30 -20.18
N LYS A 396 16.34 26.66 -21.08
CA LYS A 396 16.31 27.97 -21.75
C LYS A 396 15.63 29.06 -20.91
N MET A 397 14.97 28.68 -19.80
CA MET A 397 14.26 29.63 -18.94
C MET A 397 15.24 30.22 -17.91
N LYS A 398 15.17 31.54 -17.72
CA LYS A 398 15.91 32.22 -16.66
C LYS A 398 15.27 31.92 -15.31
N VAL A 399 16.02 31.41 -14.36
CA VAL A 399 15.57 31.13 -12.98
C VAL A 399 16.32 32.04 -12.03
N VAL A 400 15.62 33.00 -11.45
CA VAL A 400 16.21 33.93 -10.45
C VAL A 400 16.44 33.19 -9.15
N GLY A 401 17.65 33.30 -8.60
CA GLY A 401 18.03 32.68 -7.31
C GLY A 401 18.23 31.16 -7.36
N GLY A 402 18.14 30.54 -8.56
CA GLY A 402 18.33 29.09 -8.74
C GLY A 402 17.04 28.27 -8.60
N THR A 403 17.12 27.00 -9.04
CA THR A 403 15.95 26.11 -9.17
C THR A 403 15.24 25.80 -7.86
N LYS A 404 15.90 25.94 -6.70
CA LYS A 404 15.25 25.76 -5.40
C LYS A 404 14.07 26.73 -5.18
N TYR A 405 14.12 27.90 -5.79
CA TYR A 405 13.05 28.91 -5.71
C TYR A 405 12.01 28.79 -6.82
N TRP A 406 12.10 27.76 -7.66
CA TRP A 406 11.14 27.52 -8.74
C TRP A 406 9.71 27.46 -8.20
N LYS A 407 8.82 28.29 -8.75
CA LYS A 407 7.41 28.42 -8.34
C LYS A 407 6.45 27.72 -9.32
N SER A 408 6.79 27.77 -10.59
CA SER A 408 5.97 27.35 -11.73
C SER A 408 5.90 25.82 -11.90
N ASN A 409 5.09 25.34 -12.86
CA ASN A 409 5.13 23.97 -13.32
C ASN A 409 6.31 23.70 -14.26
N ALA A 410 6.37 22.51 -14.89
CA ALA A 410 7.45 22.17 -15.80
C ALA A 410 7.41 22.90 -17.16
N ARG A 411 6.39 23.68 -17.45
CA ARG A 411 6.29 24.57 -18.61
C ARG A 411 6.58 26.03 -18.27
N GLY A 412 6.95 26.31 -17.02
CA GLY A 412 7.24 27.66 -16.56
C GLY A 412 6.01 28.53 -16.35
N VAL A 413 4.87 27.93 -16.06
CA VAL A 413 3.60 28.63 -15.80
C VAL A 413 3.29 28.56 -14.30
N ASP A 414 2.98 29.71 -13.70
CA ASP A 414 2.44 29.78 -12.34
C ASP A 414 1.00 29.25 -12.35
N LEU A 415 0.81 28.03 -11.79
CA LEU A 415 -0.50 27.37 -11.81
C LEU A 415 -1.58 28.18 -11.11
N ASN A 416 -1.23 28.96 -10.06
CA ASN A 416 -2.18 29.83 -9.36
C ASN A 416 -2.47 31.13 -10.11
N LYS A 417 -2.07 31.22 -11.37
CA LYS A 417 -2.36 32.30 -12.31
C LYS A 417 -2.99 31.79 -13.62
N ASN A 418 -3.29 30.49 -13.72
CA ASN A 418 -3.73 29.85 -14.96
C ASN A 418 -5.22 29.45 -14.96
N PHE A 419 -5.98 29.66 -13.87
CA PHE A 419 -7.41 29.39 -13.79
C PHE A 419 -8.25 30.46 -14.47
N ASN A 420 -9.48 30.11 -14.88
CA ASN A 420 -10.41 30.98 -15.58
C ASN A 420 -11.13 31.98 -14.65
N TYR A 421 -10.36 32.92 -14.12
CA TYR A 421 -10.90 34.07 -13.36
C TYR A 421 -10.02 35.30 -13.60
N ASN A 422 -10.59 36.36 -14.17
CA ASN A 422 -9.86 37.58 -14.54
C ASN A 422 -8.55 37.29 -15.31
N TYR A 423 -8.54 36.22 -16.09
CA TYR A 423 -7.34 35.69 -16.75
C TYR A 423 -6.85 36.68 -17.83
N ILE A 424 -5.56 36.91 -17.88
CA ILE A 424 -4.86 37.66 -18.91
C ILE A 424 -3.75 36.76 -19.47
N ALA A 425 -3.77 36.50 -20.77
CA ALA A 425 -2.78 35.66 -21.42
C ALA A 425 -1.37 36.29 -21.38
N LYS A 426 -0.34 35.46 -21.20
CA LYS A 426 1.06 35.87 -21.22
C LYS A 426 1.44 37.01 -20.25
N TYR A 427 0.64 37.20 -19.21
CA TYR A 427 0.89 38.19 -18.16
C TYR A 427 1.92 37.67 -17.13
N GLY A 428 2.60 38.58 -16.41
CA GLY A 428 3.55 38.21 -15.34
C GLY A 428 4.96 37.88 -15.84
N GLY A 429 5.36 38.41 -16.99
CA GLY A 429 6.74 38.26 -17.49
C GLY A 429 6.90 37.12 -18.51
N LYS A 430 8.07 36.48 -18.54
CA LYS A 430 8.40 35.36 -19.42
C LYS A 430 8.14 34.02 -18.76
N ARG A 431 8.09 32.93 -19.53
CA ARG A 431 8.03 31.57 -18.99
C ARG A 431 9.14 31.36 -17.95
N GLY A 432 8.75 30.84 -16.78
CA GLY A 432 9.62 30.64 -15.63
C GLY A 432 9.66 31.80 -14.63
N SER A 433 9.10 32.96 -14.97
CA SER A 433 8.91 34.06 -14.02
C SER A 433 7.80 33.75 -13.03
N ASP A 434 7.92 34.23 -11.80
CA ASP A 434 6.85 34.19 -10.81
C ASP A 434 5.65 34.99 -11.34
N GLY A 435 4.46 34.39 -11.30
CA GLY A 435 3.23 35.00 -11.77
C GLY A 435 2.95 34.89 -13.27
N TYR A 436 3.80 34.20 -14.09
CA TYR A 436 3.49 33.99 -15.50
C TYR A 436 2.25 33.13 -15.70
N THR A 437 1.25 33.70 -16.38
CA THR A 437 -0.09 33.12 -16.49
C THR A 437 -0.22 31.99 -17.53
N GLY A 438 0.72 31.84 -18.45
CA GLY A 438 0.66 30.89 -19.57
C GLY A 438 0.07 31.49 -20.86
N GLU A 439 0.03 30.68 -21.91
CA GLU A 439 -0.42 31.10 -23.25
C GLU A 439 -1.94 31.32 -23.33
N SER A 440 -2.71 30.50 -22.62
CA SER A 440 -4.17 30.56 -22.55
C SER A 440 -4.67 30.09 -21.19
N VAL A 441 -5.91 30.41 -20.90
CA VAL A 441 -6.60 29.93 -19.70
C VAL A 441 -6.60 28.41 -19.67
N ASN A 442 -6.32 27.83 -18.50
CA ASN A 442 -6.22 26.36 -18.31
C ASN A 442 -5.26 25.68 -19.30
N SER A 443 -4.20 26.39 -19.78
CA SER A 443 -3.22 25.82 -20.71
C SER A 443 -2.47 24.62 -20.12
N GLU A 444 -2.37 24.54 -18.80
CA GLU A 444 -1.57 23.54 -18.14
C GLU A 444 -2.38 22.28 -17.79
N PRO A 445 -1.81 21.06 -17.97
CA PRO A 445 -2.54 19.82 -17.70
C PRO A 445 -2.93 19.70 -16.22
N GLU A 446 -2.13 20.23 -15.30
CA GLU A 446 -2.43 20.27 -13.87
C GLU A 446 -3.66 21.13 -13.59
N THR A 447 -3.74 22.32 -14.18
CA THR A 447 -4.89 23.23 -14.04
C THR A 447 -6.15 22.61 -14.63
N ARG A 448 -6.07 22.01 -15.83
CA ARG A 448 -7.21 21.29 -16.43
C ARG A 448 -7.71 20.15 -15.57
N ALA A 449 -6.80 19.37 -14.99
CA ALA A 449 -7.16 18.25 -14.11
C ALA A 449 -7.90 18.72 -12.85
N ILE A 450 -7.41 19.79 -12.21
CA ILE A 450 -8.04 20.38 -11.03
C ILE A 450 -9.40 20.98 -11.40
N THR A 451 -9.50 21.74 -12.50
CA THR A 451 -10.76 22.34 -12.98
C THR A 451 -11.81 21.27 -13.24
N ALA A 452 -11.49 20.25 -14.02
CA ALA A 452 -12.41 19.15 -14.33
C ALA A 452 -12.84 18.39 -13.07
N PHE A 453 -11.92 18.23 -12.11
CA PHE A 453 -12.24 17.59 -10.84
C PHE A 453 -13.19 18.43 -9.98
N LEU A 454 -12.95 19.74 -9.86
CA LEU A 454 -13.84 20.67 -9.15
C LEU A 454 -15.24 20.69 -9.78
N GLU A 455 -15.33 20.75 -11.12
CA GLU A 455 -16.60 20.70 -11.85
C GLU A 455 -17.36 19.39 -11.59
N LYS A 456 -16.67 18.25 -11.70
CA LYS A 456 -17.26 16.94 -11.40
C LYS A 456 -17.83 16.88 -9.98
N MET A 457 -17.07 17.36 -8.99
CA MET A 457 -17.50 17.34 -7.59
C MET A 457 -18.61 18.34 -7.30
N LYS A 458 -18.60 19.51 -7.95
CA LYS A 458 -19.68 20.51 -7.86
C LYS A 458 -20.97 19.96 -8.48
N ASN A 459 -20.90 19.40 -9.68
CA ASN A 459 -22.05 18.87 -10.41
C ASN A 459 -22.70 17.67 -9.70
N SER A 460 -21.93 16.92 -8.92
CA SER A 460 -22.48 15.85 -8.05
C SER A 460 -23.25 16.39 -6.84
N GLY A 461 -23.26 17.72 -6.60
CA GLY A 461 -23.90 18.35 -5.44
C GLY A 461 -23.20 18.11 -4.10
N THR A 462 -22.11 17.32 -4.10
CA THR A 462 -21.46 16.88 -2.85
C THR A 462 -20.46 17.90 -2.31
N LEU A 463 -19.84 18.73 -3.16
CA LEU A 463 -18.77 19.66 -2.77
C LEU A 463 -19.32 20.86 -2.00
N LYS A 464 -18.86 21.05 -0.77
CA LYS A 464 -19.29 22.09 0.16
C LYS A 464 -18.24 23.18 0.41
N GLY A 465 -16.94 22.86 0.26
CA GLY A 465 -15.87 23.83 0.50
C GLY A 465 -14.52 23.38 -0.05
N LEU A 466 -13.60 24.35 -0.18
CA LEU A 466 -12.22 24.13 -0.64
C LEU A 466 -11.24 24.85 0.29
N ILE A 467 -10.16 24.18 0.65
CA ILE A 467 -9.02 24.69 1.40
C ILE A 467 -7.78 24.60 0.51
N ASN A 468 -7.14 25.73 0.26
CA ASN A 468 -5.93 25.79 -0.57
C ASN A 468 -4.74 26.17 0.32
N TYR A 469 -3.79 25.25 0.50
CA TYR A 469 -2.57 25.49 1.24
C TYR A 469 -1.46 26.05 0.37
N HIS A 470 -0.92 27.18 0.79
CA HIS A 470 0.26 27.85 0.25
C HIS A 470 1.32 28.07 1.33
N ALA A 471 2.43 28.68 0.99
CA ALA A 471 3.48 29.18 1.87
C ALA A 471 4.19 30.36 1.19
N THR A 472 4.46 31.42 1.91
CA THR A 472 4.63 31.59 3.36
C THR A 472 3.99 32.88 3.87
N GLY A 473 3.99 33.06 5.21
CA GLY A 473 3.56 34.32 5.82
C GLY A 473 2.75 34.11 7.11
N SER A 474 2.21 32.93 7.37
CA SER A 474 1.19 32.67 8.40
C SER A 474 -0.03 33.60 8.22
N ILE A 475 -0.53 33.66 7.00
CA ILE A 475 -1.60 34.54 6.54
C ILE A 475 -2.81 33.74 6.11
N LEU A 476 -4.00 34.29 6.30
CA LEU A 476 -5.28 33.71 5.92
C LEU A 476 -6.02 34.61 4.96
N PHE A 477 -6.43 34.07 3.81
CA PHE A 477 -7.26 34.74 2.82
C PHE A 477 -8.67 34.12 2.82
N GLY A 478 -9.68 34.93 3.07
CA GLY A 478 -11.07 34.50 3.19
C GLY A 478 -12.08 35.58 2.86
N GLU A 479 -11.66 36.65 2.17
CA GLU A 479 -12.59 37.65 1.65
C GLU A 479 -13.47 37.06 0.57
N ALA A 480 -14.77 37.31 0.64
CA ALA A 480 -15.74 36.79 -0.29
C ALA A 480 -16.91 37.73 -0.50
N LYS A 481 -17.51 37.64 -1.69
CA LYS A 481 -18.71 38.39 -2.10
C LYS A 481 -19.80 37.41 -2.58
N GLY A 482 -21.03 37.90 -2.71
CA GLY A 482 -22.14 37.14 -3.27
C GLY A 482 -22.55 35.91 -2.45
N SER A 483 -23.07 34.88 -3.09
CA SER A 483 -23.69 33.73 -2.47
C SER A 483 -22.76 32.89 -1.57
N VAL A 484 -21.45 32.91 -1.80
CA VAL A 484 -20.48 32.18 -0.99
C VAL A 484 -20.04 32.90 0.29
N LYS A 485 -20.32 34.23 0.42
CA LYS A 485 -19.83 35.10 1.49
C LYS A 485 -20.08 34.50 2.89
N HIS A 486 -21.31 34.13 3.17
CA HIS A 486 -21.69 33.61 4.50
C HIS A 486 -20.88 32.38 4.92
N VAL A 487 -20.74 31.40 4.01
CA VAL A 487 -20.01 30.15 4.29
C VAL A 487 -18.51 30.42 4.39
N VAL A 488 -17.94 31.23 3.50
CA VAL A 488 -16.52 31.60 3.54
C VAL A 488 -16.18 32.34 4.83
N THR A 489 -17.04 33.26 5.31
CA THR A 489 -16.85 33.95 6.59
C THR A 489 -16.81 32.96 7.76
N LYS A 490 -17.69 31.94 7.79
CA LYS A 490 -17.65 30.87 8.80
C LYS A 490 -16.34 30.10 8.75
N MET A 491 -15.91 29.65 7.56
CA MET A 491 -14.64 28.97 7.37
C MET A 491 -13.45 29.83 7.81
N TYR A 492 -13.42 31.08 7.37
CA TYR A 492 -12.36 32.03 7.70
C TYR A 492 -12.22 32.27 9.22
N ASN A 493 -13.33 32.57 9.91
CA ASN A 493 -13.32 32.82 11.34
C ASN A 493 -12.88 31.59 12.13
N LEU A 494 -13.32 30.39 11.70
CA LEU A 494 -12.89 29.14 12.31
C LEU A 494 -11.39 28.88 12.07
N ALA A 495 -10.91 29.07 10.85
CA ALA A 495 -9.50 28.91 10.51
C ALA A 495 -8.62 29.90 11.28
N LYS A 496 -9.03 31.17 11.39
CA LYS A 496 -8.35 32.22 12.18
C LYS A 496 -8.26 31.82 13.65
N LYS A 497 -9.38 31.39 14.26
CA LYS A 497 -9.43 30.91 15.64
C LYS A 497 -8.49 29.73 15.90
N ILE A 498 -8.36 28.79 14.95
CA ILE A 498 -7.53 27.60 15.11
C ILE A 498 -6.06 27.91 14.93
N THR A 499 -5.70 28.67 13.89
CA THR A 499 -4.31 28.86 13.46
C THR A 499 -3.64 30.07 14.08
N GLY A 500 -4.42 31.08 14.45
CA GLY A 500 -3.90 32.39 14.86
C GLY A 500 -3.12 33.08 13.71
N TYR A 501 -3.47 32.79 12.45
CA TYR A 501 -2.85 33.44 11.29
C TYR A 501 -3.37 34.86 11.13
N ALA A 502 -2.52 35.72 10.59
CA ALA A 502 -2.86 37.12 10.33
C ALA A 502 -3.86 37.23 9.16
N ASP A 503 -4.56 38.31 9.09
CA ASP A 503 -5.46 38.65 7.97
C ASP A 503 -4.64 39.01 6.72
N SER A 504 -5.21 38.81 5.55
CA SER A 504 -4.59 39.17 4.27
C SER A 504 -4.36 40.67 4.12
N SER A 505 -5.19 41.51 4.76
CA SER A 505 -5.01 42.97 4.76
C SER A 505 -3.64 43.40 5.31
N SER A 506 -3.11 42.71 6.32
CA SER A 506 -1.77 42.98 6.86
C SER A 506 -0.63 42.66 5.86
N TYR A 507 -0.91 41.84 4.84
CA TYR A 507 0.03 41.53 3.74
C TYR A 507 -0.06 42.55 2.60
N GLU A 508 -1.23 43.15 2.40
CA GLU A 508 -1.50 44.08 1.29
C GLU A 508 -0.83 45.43 1.48
N GLU A 509 -0.64 45.85 2.72
CA GLU A 509 0.06 47.09 3.06
C GLU A 509 1.54 47.08 2.64
N ASN A 510 2.14 45.92 2.45
CA ASN A 510 3.56 45.74 2.11
C ASN A 510 3.85 45.44 0.64
N ILE A 511 2.82 45.36 -0.23
CA ILE A 511 3.01 45.07 -1.64
C ILE A 511 2.94 46.36 -2.47
N ASN A 512 4.09 46.77 -3.00
CA ASN A 512 4.26 47.93 -3.87
C ASN A 512 3.24 47.99 -5.02
N GLU A 513 2.91 49.19 -5.45
CA GLU A 513 1.90 49.57 -6.49
C GLU A 513 1.91 48.79 -7.80
N HIS A 514 2.95 48.03 -8.11
CA HIS A 514 3.06 47.23 -9.34
C HIS A 514 2.08 46.05 -9.44
N SER A 515 1.30 45.75 -8.39
CA SER A 515 0.39 44.61 -8.36
C SER A 515 -1.10 44.98 -8.42
N LYS A 516 -1.46 46.10 -9.02
CA LYS A 516 -2.86 46.59 -9.15
C LYS A 516 -3.86 45.59 -9.78
N LYS A 517 -3.39 44.46 -10.31
CA LYS A 517 -4.20 43.34 -10.81
C LYS A 517 -4.00 42.07 -9.97
N LYS A 518 -4.38 42.10 -8.68
CA LYS A 518 -4.04 41.13 -7.66
C LYS A 518 -4.59 39.71 -7.86
N ASN A 519 -5.74 39.53 -8.48
CA ASN A 519 -6.49 38.27 -8.49
C ASN A 519 -6.62 37.63 -9.88
N ILE A 520 -5.56 37.73 -10.69
CA ILE A 520 -5.53 37.12 -12.03
C ILE A 520 -5.37 35.62 -11.91
N GLY A 521 -6.29 34.86 -12.47
CA GLY A 521 -6.19 33.42 -12.70
C GLY A 521 -5.98 32.55 -11.46
N ASN A 522 -6.32 33.01 -10.24
CA ASN A 522 -6.06 32.25 -9.04
C ASN A 522 -7.19 31.24 -8.71
N LEU A 523 -6.81 30.17 -8.05
CA LEU A 523 -7.70 29.04 -7.75
C LEU A 523 -8.85 29.42 -6.81
N ARG A 524 -8.59 30.19 -5.76
CA ARG A 524 -9.60 30.57 -4.74
C ARG A 524 -10.75 31.36 -5.39
N GLU A 525 -10.44 32.43 -6.12
CA GLU A 525 -11.42 33.27 -6.77
C GLU A 525 -12.13 32.52 -7.89
N TYR A 526 -11.43 31.66 -8.65
CA TYR A 526 -12.06 30.77 -9.63
C TYR A 526 -13.09 29.85 -8.94
N ALA A 527 -12.73 29.21 -7.83
CA ALA A 527 -13.64 28.35 -7.09
C ALA A 527 -14.87 29.12 -6.58
N MET A 528 -14.66 30.29 -5.97
CA MET A 528 -15.75 31.10 -5.41
C MET A 528 -16.66 31.72 -6.49
N TYR A 529 -16.06 32.44 -7.40
CA TYR A 529 -16.85 33.33 -8.27
C TYR A 529 -17.24 32.74 -9.63
N LYS A 530 -16.52 31.72 -10.11
CA LYS A 530 -16.91 31.00 -11.33
C LYS A 530 -17.63 29.67 -11.03
N LYS A 531 -17.36 29.07 -9.87
CA LYS A 531 -17.94 27.75 -9.52
C LYS A 531 -18.89 27.81 -8.32
N GLY A 532 -18.97 28.91 -7.56
CA GLY A 532 -19.81 29.02 -6.37
C GLY A 532 -19.39 28.02 -5.28
N ILE A 533 -18.08 27.74 -5.16
CA ILE A 533 -17.52 26.85 -4.15
C ILE A 533 -16.86 27.70 -3.06
N PRO A 534 -17.38 27.68 -1.81
CA PRO A 534 -16.74 28.38 -0.70
C PRO A 534 -15.28 27.99 -0.55
N SER A 535 -14.36 28.95 -0.50
CA SER A 535 -12.93 28.67 -0.53
C SER A 535 -12.12 29.62 0.34
N ILE A 536 -11.15 29.06 1.10
CA ILE A 536 -10.14 29.81 1.85
C ILE A 536 -8.74 29.39 1.42
N THR A 537 -7.77 30.33 1.55
CA THR A 537 -6.35 30.05 1.31
C THR A 537 -5.56 30.32 2.59
N LEU A 538 -4.64 29.44 2.92
CA LEU A 538 -3.72 29.57 4.04
C LEU A 538 -2.27 29.56 3.55
N GLU A 539 -1.53 30.61 3.87
CA GLU A 539 -0.07 30.69 3.72
C GLU A 539 0.59 30.18 5.00
N ILE A 540 1.09 28.95 4.98
CA ILE A 540 1.71 28.35 6.18
C ILE A 540 3.17 28.79 6.35
N GLY A 541 3.69 28.71 7.59
CA GLY A 541 5.09 29.04 7.90
C GLY A 541 5.36 30.53 7.96
N LYS A 542 6.56 30.92 8.39
CA LYS A 542 6.95 32.32 8.58
C LYS A 542 8.17 32.73 7.77
N LYS A 543 9.08 31.77 7.48
CA LYS A 543 10.32 32.05 6.76
C LYS A 543 10.15 31.91 5.25
N ALA A 544 11.17 32.31 4.50
CA ALA A 544 11.14 32.22 3.04
C ALA A 544 11.01 30.77 2.54
N CYS A 545 10.26 30.58 1.46
CA CYS A 545 10.15 29.29 0.76
C CYS A 545 11.41 28.98 -0.08
N PRO A 546 11.81 27.69 -0.12
CA PRO A 546 11.23 26.52 0.54
C PRO A 546 11.39 26.57 2.06
N LEU A 547 10.32 26.30 2.79
CA LEU A 547 10.34 26.28 4.25
C LEU A 547 11.30 25.22 4.80
N SER A 548 12.01 25.55 5.89
CA SER A 548 12.85 24.59 6.61
C SER A 548 12.00 23.52 7.31
N ALA A 549 12.46 22.26 7.30
CA ALA A 549 11.82 21.17 8.04
C ALA A 549 11.65 21.49 9.54
N ASN A 550 12.50 22.33 10.10
CA ASN A 550 12.41 22.78 11.50
C ASN A 550 11.18 23.65 11.79
N GLU A 551 10.51 24.18 10.76
CA GLU A 551 9.23 24.90 10.95
C GLU A 551 8.02 23.95 11.04
N PHE A 552 8.16 22.71 10.58
CA PHE A 552 7.04 21.77 10.51
C PHE A 552 6.35 21.55 11.87
N PRO A 553 7.04 21.39 13.00
CA PRO A 553 6.38 21.21 14.30
C PRO A 553 5.43 22.37 14.66
N SER A 554 5.84 23.62 14.44
CA SER A 554 4.99 24.80 14.67
C SER A 554 3.81 24.86 13.71
N ILE A 555 4.05 24.63 12.41
CA ILE A 555 3.02 24.56 11.39
C ILE A 555 2.01 23.45 11.72
N TRP A 556 2.49 22.29 12.15
CA TRP A 556 1.65 21.16 12.54
C TRP A 556 0.72 21.51 13.71
N GLN A 557 1.25 22.12 14.78
CA GLN A 557 0.42 22.50 15.94
C GLN A 557 -0.74 23.40 15.55
N LYS A 558 -0.52 24.35 14.65
CA LYS A 558 -1.53 25.29 14.18
C LYS A 558 -2.55 24.65 13.21
N ASN A 559 -2.14 23.66 12.41
CA ASN A 559 -2.97 23.15 11.31
C ASN A 559 -3.52 21.72 11.52
N LYS A 560 -3.04 20.95 12.52
CA LYS A 560 -3.40 19.54 12.71
C LYS A 560 -4.90 19.27 12.86
N SER A 561 -5.66 20.21 13.41
CA SER A 561 -7.11 20.09 13.59
C SER A 561 -7.93 20.92 12.61
N LEU A 562 -7.29 21.72 11.76
CA LEU A 562 -7.99 22.66 10.90
C LEU A 562 -8.98 21.96 9.97
N VAL A 563 -8.51 21.08 9.12
CA VAL A 563 -9.33 20.48 8.07
C VAL A 563 -10.48 19.65 8.64
N ILE A 564 -10.26 18.91 9.72
CA ILE A 564 -11.34 18.13 10.35
C ILE A 564 -12.40 19.02 11.00
N LYS A 565 -12.00 20.17 11.56
CA LYS A 565 -12.94 21.13 12.13
C LYS A 565 -13.69 21.92 11.05
N GLU A 566 -13.01 22.26 9.94
CA GLU A 566 -13.65 22.85 8.77
C GLU A 566 -14.67 21.88 8.15
N ALA A 567 -14.31 20.59 8.01
CA ALA A 567 -15.22 19.57 7.54
C ALA A 567 -16.47 19.44 8.43
N LYS A 568 -16.33 19.64 9.75
CA LYS A 568 -17.45 19.59 10.71
C LYS A 568 -18.52 20.64 10.40
N LEU A 569 -18.17 21.82 9.87
CA LEU A 569 -19.14 22.86 9.47
C LEU A 569 -20.19 22.35 8.49
N PHE A 570 -19.90 21.26 7.78
CA PHE A 570 -20.75 20.70 6.71
C PHE A 570 -21.36 19.34 7.10
N THR A 571 -21.31 18.94 8.37
CA THR A 571 -21.85 17.64 8.82
C THR A 571 -23.25 17.74 9.45
N GLU A 572 -23.68 18.95 9.70
CA GLU A 572 -25.01 19.29 10.22
C GLU A 572 -26.03 19.50 9.11
#